data_02b9ad3437ae103b8a569dfa62a1c601
#
_entry.id   02b9ad3437ae103b8a569dfa62a1c601
#
_cell.length_a   1.000
_cell.length_b   1.000
_cell.length_c   1.000
_cell.angle_alpha   90.00
_cell.angle_beta   90.00
_cell.angle_gamma   90.00
#
_symmetry.space_group_name_H-M   'P 1'
#
loop_
_entity.id
_entity.type
_entity.pdbx_description
1 polymer ?
#
loop_
_entity_poly.entity_id
_entity_poly.type
_entity_poly.pdbx_seq_one_letter_code
_entity_poly.pdbx_strand_id
1 'polypeptide(L)'
;MHRDNWDDVFENQDKILKQLKPLENELFLAGGTGLQRFVLPKAYRHSEDLDFFFTSLKTKEEIDTIKNKILELMSQIPDVKLENIKWIKDEKAYRMFYSFKENDEIIKIELLNFTCCRLKDFSFKNIDIFRTENLYNLLLYKLKALCDRPDTIKDLFDLYFILRELEKIDIKTLIEDINKKFEDAIEIKYSKENIISSLNHKLDW
;
A
#
# COMPACT_ATOMS: atom_id res chain seq x y z
N MET A 1 -19.63 -5.39 5.99
CA MET A 1 -20.20 -6.13 4.88
C MET A 1 -19.42 -7.42 4.74
N HIS A 2 -19.98 -8.58 4.97
CA HIS A 2 -19.34 -9.88 4.69
C HIS A 2 -19.38 -10.04 3.17
N ARG A 3 -18.23 -10.06 2.51
CA ARG A 3 -18.15 -10.43 1.10
C ARG A 3 -18.07 -11.94 1.02
N ASP A 4 -18.99 -12.54 0.30
CA ASP A 4 -19.07 -14.00 0.18
C ASP A 4 -18.16 -14.56 -0.92
N ASN A 5 -17.64 -13.69 -1.82
CA ASN A 5 -16.81 -14.09 -2.95
C ASN A 5 -15.52 -13.24 -3.09
N TRP A 6 -14.45 -13.68 -2.43
CA TRP A 6 -13.14 -13.04 -2.53
C TRP A 6 -12.40 -13.39 -3.83
N ASP A 7 -12.80 -14.47 -4.49
CA ASP A 7 -12.18 -14.89 -5.75
C ASP A 7 -12.43 -13.84 -6.83
N ASP A 8 -13.64 -13.28 -6.91
CA ASP A 8 -13.96 -12.19 -7.85
C ASP A 8 -13.13 -10.93 -7.58
N VAL A 9 -12.95 -10.57 -6.31
CA VAL A 9 -12.10 -9.42 -5.93
C VAL A 9 -10.66 -9.65 -6.41
N PHE A 10 -10.12 -10.85 -6.17
CA PHE A 10 -8.76 -11.18 -6.56
C PHE A 10 -8.59 -11.23 -8.08
N GLU A 11 -9.57 -11.77 -8.81
CA GLU A 11 -9.56 -11.76 -10.27
C GLU A 11 -9.58 -10.34 -10.83
N ASN A 12 -10.43 -9.47 -10.28
CA ASN A 12 -10.51 -8.08 -10.68
C ASN A 12 -9.23 -7.31 -10.36
N GLN A 13 -8.63 -7.54 -9.17
CA GLN A 13 -7.32 -6.99 -8.83
C GLN A 13 -6.24 -7.46 -9.82
N ASP A 14 -6.24 -8.73 -10.21
CA ASP A 14 -5.29 -9.27 -11.18
C ASP A 14 -5.46 -8.66 -12.58
N LYS A 15 -6.72 -8.46 -13.04
CA LYS A 15 -7.02 -7.74 -14.28
C LYS A 15 -6.41 -6.33 -14.25
N ILE A 16 -6.60 -5.59 -13.14
CA ILE A 16 -6.03 -4.25 -12.97
C ILE A 16 -4.50 -4.29 -12.98
N LEU A 17 -3.89 -5.15 -12.16
CA LEU A 17 -2.43 -5.23 -12.03
C LEU A 17 -1.74 -5.56 -13.35
N LYS A 18 -2.29 -6.53 -14.10
CA LYS A 18 -1.79 -6.88 -15.45
C LYS A 18 -1.90 -5.70 -16.40
N GLN A 19 -3.03 -4.99 -16.39
CA GLN A 19 -3.25 -3.83 -17.26
C GLN A 19 -2.30 -2.67 -16.91
N LEU A 20 -1.99 -2.47 -15.64
CA LEU A 20 -1.08 -1.44 -15.17
C LEU A 20 0.41 -1.83 -15.21
N LYS A 21 0.74 -3.07 -15.61
CA LYS A 21 2.12 -3.57 -15.74
C LYS A 21 3.08 -2.61 -16.46
N PRO A 22 2.70 -1.90 -17.54
CA PRO A 22 3.57 -0.93 -18.19
C PRO A 22 4.06 0.21 -17.29
N LEU A 23 3.40 0.45 -16.14
CA LEU A 23 3.74 1.50 -15.19
C LEU A 23 4.63 1.02 -14.02
N GLU A 24 5.08 -0.24 -14.00
CA GLU A 24 5.87 -0.80 -12.88
C GLU A 24 7.23 -0.14 -12.65
N ASN A 25 7.75 0.65 -13.61
CA ASN A 25 8.95 1.45 -13.42
C ASN A 25 8.67 2.75 -12.65
N GLU A 26 7.45 3.26 -12.70
CA GLU A 26 7.00 4.47 -12.02
C GLU A 26 6.31 4.17 -10.70
N LEU A 27 5.67 3.00 -10.61
CA LEU A 27 4.83 2.61 -9.50
C LEU A 27 5.24 1.24 -8.93
N PHE A 28 4.96 1.04 -7.65
CA PHE A 28 5.00 -0.27 -7.02
C PHE A 28 3.77 -0.46 -6.13
N LEU A 29 3.33 -1.72 -6.00
CA LEU A 29 2.24 -2.08 -5.11
C LEU A 29 2.75 -2.23 -3.68
N ALA A 30 2.02 -1.67 -2.73
CA ALA A 30 2.27 -1.83 -1.30
C ALA A 30 0.95 -2.11 -0.56
N GLY A 31 0.77 -1.56 0.64
CA GLY A 31 -0.46 -1.67 1.41
C GLY A 31 -0.84 -3.09 1.81
N GLY A 32 -2.12 -3.25 2.10
CA GLY A 32 -2.67 -4.53 2.53
C GLY A 32 -2.64 -5.60 1.45
N THR A 33 -3.00 -5.26 0.22
CA THR A 33 -3.04 -6.21 -0.89
C THR A 33 -1.64 -6.68 -1.28
N GLY A 34 -0.66 -5.77 -1.38
CA GLY A 34 0.74 -6.14 -1.61
C GLY A 34 1.23 -7.14 -0.57
N LEU A 35 0.97 -6.86 0.71
CA LEU A 35 1.36 -7.72 1.83
C LEU A 35 0.68 -9.09 1.78
N GLN A 36 -0.66 -9.12 1.72
CA GLN A 36 -1.46 -10.33 1.92
C GLN A 36 -1.41 -11.30 0.74
N ARG A 37 -1.40 -10.78 -0.49
CA ARG A 37 -1.46 -11.63 -1.68
C ARG A 37 -0.10 -12.03 -2.20
N PHE A 38 0.92 -11.20 -2.02
CA PHE A 38 2.16 -11.36 -2.77
C PHE A 38 3.41 -11.50 -1.91
N VAL A 39 3.41 -11.00 -0.69
CA VAL A 39 4.64 -10.97 0.12
C VAL A 39 4.62 -12.00 1.24
N LEU A 40 3.54 -12.11 1.99
CA LEU A 40 3.40 -13.14 3.02
C LEU A 40 3.18 -14.53 2.41
N PRO A 41 3.78 -15.58 3.02
CA PRO A 41 3.62 -16.95 2.53
C PRO A 41 2.17 -17.45 2.65
N LYS A 42 1.43 -16.91 3.62
CA LYS A 42 0.02 -17.22 3.84
C LYS A 42 -0.73 -15.98 4.25
N ALA A 43 -1.78 -15.66 3.51
CA ALA A 43 -2.70 -14.60 3.89
C ALA A 43 -3.49 -14.99 5.14
N TYR A 44 -3.68 -14.06 6.06
CA TYR A 44 -4.51 -14.22 7.27
C TYR A 44 -5.74 -13.30 7.25
N ARG A 45 -5.81 -12.40 6.31
CA ARG A 45 -6.96 -11.57 5.98
C ARG A 45 -6.97 -11.24 4.50
N HIS A 46 -8.05 -10.69 4.01
CA HIS A 46 -8.15 -10.16 2.65
C HIS A 46 -8.01 -8.63 2.64
N SER A 47 -7.61 -8.10 1.50
CA SER A 47 -7.49 -6.66 1.24
C SER A 47 -8.13 -6.31 -0.10
N GLU A 48 -8.96 -5.28 -0.11
CA GLU A 48 -9.78 -4.90 -1.25
C GLU A 48 -9.11 -3.84 -2.12
N ASP A 49 -8.31 -2.96 -1.50
CA ASP A 49 -7.73 -1.80 -2.15
C ASP A 49 -6.41 -2.14 -2.85
N LEU A 50 -6.07 -1.38 -3.88
CA LEU A 50 -4.77 -1.39 -4.53
C LEU A 50 -4.03 -0.08 -4.23
N ASP A 51 -3.03 -0.15 -3.35
CA ASP A 51 -2.22 0.99 -2.91
C ASP A 51 -0.94 1.04 -3.74
N PHE A 52 -0.86 1.98 -4.69
CA PHE A 52 0.34 2.22 -5.49
C PHE A 52 1.11 3.42 -4.96
N PHE A 53 2.40 3.23 -4.83
CA PHE A 53 3.35 4.27 -4.46
C PHE A 53 4.26 4.59 -5.65
N PHE A 54 4.68 5.83 -5.77
CA PHE A 54 5.65 6.23 -6.76
C PHE A 54 7.06 5.77 -6.36
N THR A 55 7.85 5.35 -7.35
CA THR A 55 9.25 4.94 -7.13
C THR A 55 10.17 6.13 -6.77
N SER A 56 9.73 7.36 -7.04
CA SER A 56 10.37 8.62 -6.64
C SER A 56 9.31 9.67 -6.37
N LEU A 57 9.65 10.71 -5.59
CA LEU A 57 8.76 11.84 -5.38
C LEU A 57 8.42 12.50 -6.73
N LYS A 58 7.15 12.78 -6.93
CA LYS A 58 6.61 13.39 -8.16
C LYS A 58 6.03 14.78 -7.88
N THR A 59 6.14 15.66 -8.87
CA THR A 59 5.36 16.90 -8.90
C THR A 59 3.88 16.59 -9.15
N LYS A 60 3.01 17.56 -8.94
CA LYS A 60 1.57 17.37 -9.21
C LYS A 60 1.30 17.06 -10.69
N GLU A 61 2.04 17.71 -11.59
CA GLU A 61 1.95 17.53 -13.05
C GLU A 61 2.37 16.10 -13.46
N GLU A 62 3.44 15.57 -12.85
CA GLU A 62 3.89 14.20 -13.08
C GLU A 62 2.85 13.20 -12.56
N ILE A 63 2.28 13.44 -11.37
CA ILE A 63 1.20 12.60 -10.81
C ILE A 63 -0.01 12.61 -11.75
N ASP A 64 -0.41 13.78 -12.26
CA ASP A 64 -1.52 13.90 -13.20
C ASP A 64 -1.23 13.17 -14.51
N THR A 65 0.00 13.18 -14.98
CA THR A 65 0.42 12.42 -16.15
C THR A 65 0.26 10.91 -15.93
N ILE A 66 0.74 10.39 -14.82
CA ILE A 66 0.60 8.96 -14.48
C ILE A 66 -0.87 8.58 -14.26
N LYS A 67 -1.63 9.43 -13.55
CA LYS A 67 -3.08 9.24 -13.39
C LYS A 67 -3.78 9.14 -14.75
N ASN A 68 -3.48 10.02 -15.70
CA ASN A 68 -4.08 9.96 -17.04
C ASN A 68 -3.72 8.69 -17.81
N LYS A 69 -2.48 8.20 -17.68
CA LYS A 69 -2.07 6.90 -18.23
C LYS A 69 -2.86 5.75 -17.60
N ILE A 70 -3.10 5.78 -16.29
CA ILE A 70 -3.93 4.78 -15.63
C ILE A 70 -5.36 4.82 -16.17
N LEU A 71 -5.95 6.00 -16.32
CA LEU A 71 -7.30 6.15 -16.89
C LEU A 71 -7.37 5.56 -18.31
N GLU A 72 -6.37 5.84 -19.15
CA GLU A 72 -6.26 5.29 -20.50
C GLU A 72 -6.15 3.75 -20.48
N LEU A 73 -5.22 3.20 -19.69
CA LEU A 73 -5.05 1.76 -19.58
C LEU A 73 -6.30 1.06 -19.03
N MET A 74 -6.92 1.61 -18.00
CA MET A 74 -8.12 1.04 -17.39
C MET A 74 -9.32 1.08 -18.35
N SER A 75 -9.41 2.07 -19.23
CA SER A 75 -10.47 2.14 -20.25
C SER A 75 -10.40 1.00 -21.29
N GLN A 76 -9.30 0.28 -21.37
CA GLN A 76 -9.11 -0.85 -22.28
C GLN A 76 -9.59 -2.18 -21.66
N ILE A 77 -9.88 -2.22 -20.37
CA ILE A 77 -10.46 -3.42 -19.74
C ILE A 77 -11.96 -3.44 -20.04
N PRO A 78 -12.45 -4.49 -20.71
CA PRO A 78 -13.89 -4.63 -20.95
C PRO A 78 -14.68 -4.61 -19.63
N ASP A 79 -15.85 -4.01 -19.67
CA ASP A 79 -16.82 -4.00 -18.56
C ASP A 79 -16.34 -3.35 -17.25
N VAL A 80 -15.26 -2.56 -17.33
CA VAL A 80 -14.77 -1.73 -16.22
C VAL A 80 -15.19 -0.28 -16.43
N LYS A 81 -15.70 0.34 -15.37
CA LYS A 81 -16.14 1.73 -15.38
C LYS A 81 -15.53 2.50 -14.23
N LEU A 82 -15.00 3.69 -14.53
CA LEU A 82 -14.61 4.65 -13.51
C LEU A 82 -15.86 5.26 -12.87
N GLU A 83 -16.09 5.00 -11.60
CA GLU A 83 -17.21 5.56 -10.84
C GLU A 83 -16.89 6.91 -10.22
N ASN A 84 -15.66 7.06 -9.72
CA ASN A 84 -15.25 8.29 -9.05
C ASN A 84 -13.74 8.45 -9.09
N ILE A 85 -13.29 9.72 -9.08
CA ILE A 85 -11.90 10.09 -8.90
C ILE A 85 -11.81 11.32 -7.99
N LYS A 86 -10.92 11.26 -6.98
CA LYS A 86 -10.70 12.35 -6.03
C LYS A 86 -9.21 12.63 -5.86
N TRP A 87 -8.86 13.91 -5.84
CA TRP A 87 -7.55 14.37 -5.37
C TRP A 87 -7.64 14.69 -3.88
N ILE A 88 -6.81 14.05 -3.08
CA ILE A 88 -6.68 14.32 -1.64
C ILE A 88 -5.43 15.16 -1.44
N LYS A 89 -5.62 16.46 -1.27
CA LYS A 89 -4.53 17.45 -1.28
C LYS A 89 -3.51 17.20 -0.17
N ASP A 90 -3.97 16.96 1.04
CA ASP A 90 -3.11 16.79 2.22
C ASP A 90 -2.30 15.49 2.16
N GLU A 91 -2.85 14.46 1.55
CA GLU A 91 -2.16 13.18 1.33
C GLU A 91 -1.35 13.16 0.03
N LYS A 92 -1.45 14.19 -0.83
CA LYS A 92 -0.88 14.22 -2.19
C LYS A 92 -1.19 12.94 -2.97
N ALA A 93 -2.45 12.50 -2.88
CA ALA A 93 -2.90 11.21 -3.38
C ALA A 93 -4.10 11.34 -4.31
N TYR A 94 -4.21 10.43 -5.28
CA TYR A 94 -5.45 10.18 -5.99
C TYR A 94 -6.12 8.92 -5.48
N ARG A 95 -7.45 8.99 -5.30
CA ARG A 95 -8.33 7.84 -5.08
C ARG A 95 -9.24 7.67 -6.27
N MET A 96 -9.18 6.52 -6.91
CA MET A 96 -10.00 6.15 -8.06
C MET A 96 -10.80 4.90 -7.71
N PHE A 97 -12.09 4.90 -8.06
CA PHE A 97 -13.01 3.81 -7.78
C PHE A 97 -13.50 3.24 -9.10
N TYR A 98 -13.24 1.97 -9.33
CA TYR A 98 -13.64 1.26 -10.54
C TYR A 98 -14.64 0.17 -10.20
N SER A 99 -15.78 0.14 -10.91
CA SER A 99 -16.74 -0.94 -10.85
C SER A 99 -16.54 -1.94 -11.98
N PHE A 100 -16.84 -3.19 -11.70
CA PHE A 100 -16.81 -4.31 -12.63
C PHE A 100 -18.24 -4.79 -12.84
N LYS A 101 -18.74 -4.76 -14.08
CA LYS A 101 -20.14 -5.11 -14.40
C LYS A 101 -20.49 -6.56 -14.13
N GLU A 102 -19.50 -7.47 -14.20
CA GLU A 102 -19.72 -8.90 -14.02
C GLU A 102 -20.24 -9.26 -12.63
N ASN A 103 -19.84 -8.49 -11.60
CA ASN A 103 -20.12 -8.81 -10.20
C ASN A 103 -20.44 -7.59 -9.32
N ASP A 104 -20.62 -6.40 -9.91
CA ASP A 104 -20.87 -5.12 -9.23
C ASP A 104 -19.81 -4.77 -8.16
N GLU A 105 -18.62 -5.40 -8.23
CA GLU A 105 -17.52 -5.14 -7.31
C GLU A 105 -16.88 -3.78 -7.58
N ILE A 106 -16.53 -3.07 -6.52
CA ILE A 106 -15.80 -1.81 -6.59
C ILE A 106 -14.42 -2.01 -6.04
N ILE A 107 -13.40 -1.79 -6.88
CA ILE A 107 -12.00 -1.76 -6.47
C ILE A 107 -11.53 -0.32 -6.36
N LYS A 108 -10.97 0.03 -5.21
CA LYS A 108 -10.31 1.31 -4.99
C LYS A 108 -8.83 1.21 -5.38
N ILE A 109 -8.38 2.14 -6.21
CA ILE A 109 -6.97 2.36 -6.53
C ILE A 109 -6.53 3.66 -5.85
N GLU A 110 -5.50 3.61 -5.04
CA GLU A 110 -4.85 4.78 -4.47
C GLU A 110 -3.48 5.00 -5.13
N LEU A 111 -3.21 6.24 -5.55
CA LEU A 111 -1.88 6.69 -5.97
C LEU A 111 -1.32 7.59 -4.88
N LEU A 112 -0.30 7.12 -4.20
CA LEU A 112 0.26 7.75 -3.01
C LEU A 112 1.64 8.33 -3.32
N ASN A 113 1.77 9.65 -3.22
CA ASN A 113 3.02 10.36 -3.46
C ASN A 113 3.72 10.68 -2.14
N PHE A 114 4.18 9.66 -1.45
CA PHE A 114 5.02 9.85 -0.28
C PHE A 114 6.49 9.92 -0.68
N THR A 115 7.21 10.82 -0.04
CA THR A 115 8.67 10.80 0.00
C THR A 115 9.10 9.59 0.81
N CYS A 116 9.49 8.54 0.12
CA CYS A 116 10.08 7.39 0.78
C CYS A 116 11.51 7.26 0.31
N CYS A 117 12.46 7.67 1.15
CA CYS A 117 13.83 7.26 0.94
C CYS A 117 13.87 5.73 0.84
N ARG A 118 14.43 5.19 -0.25
CA ARG A 118 14.68 3.76 -0.33
C ARG A 118 15.91 3.42 0.50
N LEU A 119 15.73 2.51 1.42
CA LEU A 119 16.85 1.93 2.13
C LEU A 119 17.65 1.10 1.13
N LYS A 120 18.96 1.39 1.01
CA LYS A 120 19.82 0.89 -0.09
C LYS A 120 19.87 -0.64 -0.20
N ASP A 121 19.64 -1.35 0.89
CA ASP A 121 19.81 -2.81 0.96
C ASP A 121 18.52 -3.62 0.71
N PHE A 122 17.41 -2.93 0.42
CA PHE A 122 16.12 -3.60 0.23
C PHE A 122 15.58 -3.38 -1.18
N SER A 123 15.61 -4.45 -1.99
CA SER A 123 15.03 -4.49 -3.33
C SER A 123 13.52 -4.74 -3.30
N PHE A 124 12.80 -4.32 -4.34
CA PHE A 124 11.42 -4.76 -4.54
C PHE A 124 11.34 -6.27 -4.71
N LYS A 125 10.20 -6.85 -4.32
CA LYS A 125 9.84 -8.20 -4.71
C LYS A 125 9.27 -8.14 -6.13
N ASN A 126 9.98 -8.74 -7.08
CA ASN A 126 9.48 -8.88 -8.43
C ASN A 126 8.49 -10.04 -8.49
N ILE A 127 7.28 -9.75 -8.91
CA ILE A 127 6.22 -10.72 -9.12
C ILE A 127 5.78 -10.59 -10.57
N ASP A 128 5.39 -11.72 -11.19
CA ASP A 128 5.03 -11.75 -12.62
C ASP A 128 3.93 -10.74 -12.98
N ILE A 129 2.98 -10.52 -12.05
CA ILE A 129 1.84 -9.63 -12.28
C ILE A 129 2.25 -8.16 -12.16
N PHE A 130 2.89 -7.77 -11.04
CA PHE A 130 3.28 -6.38 -10.78
C PHE A 130 4.38 -6.29 -9.72
N ARG A 131 5.25 -5.29 -9.82
CA ARG A 131 6.29 -5.02 -8.83
C ARG A 131 5.67 -4.68 -7.47
N THR A 132 6.11 -5.34 -6.41
CA THR A 132 5.58 -5.18 -5.05
C THR A 132 6.69 -4.81 -4.07
N GLU A 133 6.36 -4.06 -3.05
CA GLU A 133 7.30 -3.74 -1.97
C GLU A 133 7.72 -5.01 -1.22
N ASN A 134 8.95 -5.04 -0.69
CA ASN A 134 9.42 -6.16 0.11
C ASN A 134 8.87 -6.12 1.55
N LEU A 135 9.01 -7.25 2.25
CA LEU A 135 8.44 -7.44 3.58
C LEU A 135 8.96 -6.43 4.61
N TYR A 136 10.27 -6.10 4.58
CA TYR A 136 10.85 -5.16 5.54
C TYR A 136 10.35 -3.73 5.33
N ASN A 137 10.29 -3.26 4.10
CA ASN A 137 9.72 -1.95 3.81
C ASN A 137 8.22 -1.89 4.13
N LEU A 138 7.47 -2.98 3.91
CA LEU A 138 6.07 -3.06 4.34
C LEU A 138 5.93 -2.97 5.86
N LEU A 139 6.87 -3.55 6.64
CA LEU A 139 6.93 -3.34 8.09
C LEU A 139 7.02 -1.85 8.43
N LEU A 140 7.93 -1.11 7.78
CA LEU A 140 8.11 0.32 8.06
C LEU A 140 6.85 1.14 7.71
N TYR A 141 6.17 0.83 6.59
CA TYR A 141 4.88 1.45 6.25
C TYR A 141 3.80 1.14 7.29
N LYS A 142 3.76 -0.08 7.80
CA LYS A 142 2.78 -0.49 8.82
C LYS A 142 3.05 0.13 10.19
N LEU A 143 4.31 0.29 10.56
CA LEU A 143 4.69 1.02 11.78
C LEU A 143 4.30 2.49 11.69
N LYS A 144 4.57 3.13 10.52
CA LYS A 144 4.11 4.51 10.28
C LYS A 144 2.59 4.59 10.41
N ALA A 145 1.85 3.72 9.72
CA ALA A 145 0.40 3.70 9.76
C ALA A 145 -0.16 3.45 11.16
N LEU A 146 0.49 2.61 11.97
CA LEU A 146 0.14 2.38 13.37
C LEU A 146 0.21 3.67 14.20
N CYS A 147 1.25 4.48 13.99
CA CYS A 147 1.44 5.73 14.71
C CYS A 147 0.49 6.83 14.22
N ASP A 148 0.23 6.91 12.91
CA ASP A 148 -0.59 7.95 12.30
C ASP A 148 -2.10 7.68 12.43
N ARG A 149 -2.51 6.41 12.56
CA ARG A 149 -3.91 5.98 12.59
C ARG A 149 -4.18 5.05 13.77
N PRO A 150 -4.20 5.57 15.00
CA PRO A 150 -4.30 4.75 16.22
C PRO A 150 -5.58 3.89 16.26
N ASP A 151 -6.64 4.26 15.55
CA ASP A 151 -7.93 3.55 15.56
C ASP A 151 -8.02 2.38 14.56
N THR A 152 -6.97 2.10 13.77
CA THR A 152 -7.00 1.08 12.72
C THR A 152 -6.36 -0.24 13.18
N ILE A 153 -7.17 -1.19 13.65
CA ILE A 153 -6.72 -2.49 14.14
C ILE A 153 -6.03 -3.35 13.06
N LYS A 154 -6.36 -3.14 11.77
CA LYS A 154 -5.76 -3.87 10.65
C LYS A 154 -4.23 -3.75 10.61
N ASP A 155 -3.69 -2.59 10.94
CA ASP A 155 -2.24 -2.35 10.92
C ASP A 155 -1.52 -3.14 12.04
N LEU A 156 -2.16 -3.33 13.20
CA LEU A 156 -1.64 -4.16 14.27
C LEU A 156 -1.56 -5.64 13.86
N PHE A 157 -2.62 -6.17 13.22
CA PHE A 157 -2.60 -7.53 12.70
C PHE A 157 -1.53 -7.71 11.63
N ASP A 158 -1.41 -6.76 10.70
CA ASP A 158 -0.38 -6.79 9.66
C ASP A 158 1.01 -6.83 10.29
N LEU A 159 1.30 -5.99 11.28
CA LEU A 159 2.57 -5.97 12.00
C LEU A 159 2.87 -7.30 12.69
N TYR A 160 1.90 -7.87 13.38
CA TYR A 160 2.08 -9.16 14.05
C TYR A 160 2.54 -10.26 13.08
N PHE A 161 1.91 -10.38 11.91
CA PHE A 161 2.27 -11.40 10.93
C PHE A 161 3.60 -11.09 10.21
N ILE A 162 3.88 -9.82 9.93
CA ILE A 162 5.18 -9.41 9.37
C ILE A 162 6.31 -9.78 10.34
N LEU A 163 6.15 -9.46 11.62
CA LEU A 163 7.17 -9.74 12.64
C LEU A 163 7.40 -11.23 12.87
N ARG A 164 6.42 -12.07 12.62
CA ARG A 164 6.58 -13.53 12.66
C ARG A 164 7.41 -14.08 11.52
N GLU A 165 7.36 -13.46 10.35
CA GLU A 165 8.13 -13.88 9.17
C GLU A 165 9.56 -13.32 9.18
N LEU A 166 9.81 -12.26 9.92
CA LEU A 166 11.13 -11.65 10.06
C LEU A 166 11.83 -12.21 11.29
N GLU A 167 12.78 -13.12 11.11
CA GLU A 167 13.38 -13.90 12.19
C GLU A 167 14.08 -13.10 13.30
N LYS A 168 14.70 -11.96 12.96
CA LYS A 168 15.35 -11.08 13.94
C LYS A 168 15.33 -9.64 13.48
N ILE A 169 14.69 -8.80 14.29
CA ILE A 169 14.67 -7.35 14.09
C ILE A 169 15.29 -6.70 15.31
N ASP A 170 16.35 -5.95 15.08
CA ASP A 170 16.87 -5.04 16.09
C ASP A 170 15.99 -3.78 16.15
N ILE A 171 15.41 -3.52 17.31
CA ILE A 171 14.48 -2.39 17.52
C ILE A 171 15.18 -1.05 17.26
N LYS A 172 16.48 -0.92 17.60
CA LYS A 172 17.23 0.32 17.39
C LYS A 172 17.36 0.59 15.89
N THR A 173 17.80 -0.39 15.12
CA THR A 173 17.89 -0.31 13.66
C THR A 173 16.54 -0.01 13.03
N LEU A 174 15.47 -0.64 13.51
CA LEU A 174 14.12 -0.40 13.02
C LEU A 174 13.67 1.06 13.20
N ILE A 175 13.98 1.66 14.37
CA ILE A 175 13.67 3.07 14.65
C ILE A 175 14.51 4.01 13.77
N GLU A 176 15.79 3.70 13.56
CA GLU A 176 16.66 4.46 12.66
C GLU A 176 16.13 4.40 11.22
N ASP A 177 15.75 3.22 10.76
CA ASP A 177 15.27 2.98 9.40
C ASP A 177 13.90 3.63 9.12
N ILE A 178 12.95 3.59 10.06
CA ILE A 178 11.66 4.26 9.88
C ILE A 178 11.84 5.78 9.80
N ASN A 179 12.68 6.36 10.67
CA ASN A 179 12.97 7.78 10.63
C ASN A 179 13.67 8.20 9.35
N LYS A 180 14.63 7.41 8.86
CA LYS A 180 15.32 7.65 7.61
C LYS A 180 14.40 7.51 6.40
N LYS A 181 13.55 6.47 6.40
CA LYS A 181 12.62 6.22 5.30
C LYS A 181 11.62 7.34 5.10
N PHE A 182 11.16 7.96 6.17
CA PHE A 182 10.08 8.95 6.16
C PHE A 182 10.53 10.35 6.60
N GLU A 183 11.85 10.64 6.59
CA GLU A 183 12.39 11.91 7.10
C GLU A 183 11.74 13.16 6.52
N ASP A 184 11.36 13.12 5.22
CA ASP A 184 10.71 14.22 4.54
C ASP A 184 9.17 14.26 4.72
N ALA A 185 8.60 13.21 5.31
CA ALA A 185 7.15 13.03 5.44
C ALA A 185 6.66 13.15 6.89
N ILE A 186 7.57 13.29 7.86
CA ILE A 186 7.23 13.32 9.27
C ILE A 186 7.76 14.59 9.94
N GLU A 187 6.88 15.28 10.68
CA GLU A 187 7.26 16.44 11.49
C GLU A 187 7.94 16.02 12.80
N ILE A 188 7.59 14.84 13.33
CA ILE A 188 8.09 14.31 14.60
C ILE A 188 8.78 12.97 14.34
N LYS A 189 10.03 12.83 14.77
CA LYS A 189 10.77 11.56 14.69
C LYS A 189 10.11 10.49 15.55
N TYR A 190 10.04 9.29 15.00
CA TYR A 190 9.61 8.11 15.75
C TYR A 190 10.64 7.75 16.82
N SER A 191 10.15 7.45 18.02
CA SER A 191 10.94 6.92 19.14
C SER A 191 10.35 5.60 19.60
N LYS A 192 11.12 4.87 20.43
CA LYS A 192 10.62 3.64 21.05
C LYS A 192 9.36 3.92 21.88
N GLU A 193 9.35 5.03 22.60
CA GLU A 193 8.27 5.42 23.50
C GLU A 193 6.97 5.71 22.75
N ASN A 194 7.03 6.45 21.62
CA ASN A 194 5.82 6.76 20.88
C ASN A 194 5.29 5.54 20.07
N ILE A 195 6.15 4.63 19.62
CA ILE A 195 5.72 3.37 19.02
C ILE A 195 5.02 2.49 20.07
N ILE A 196 5.60 2.37 21.28
CA ILE A 196 4.99 1.60 22.38
C ILE A 196 3.68 2.24 22.80
N SER A 197 3.60 3.57 22.90
CA SER A 197 2.35 4.28 23.22
C SER A 197 1.25 3.97 22.21
N SER A 198 1.59 3.99 20.91
CA SER A 198 0.64 3.64 19.84
C SER A 198 0.17 2.19 19.91
N LEU A 199 1.07 1.25 20.28
CA LEU A 199 0.72 -0.15 20.51
C LEU A 199 -0.20 -0.33 21.72
N ASN A 200 0.11 0.30 22.85
CA ASN A 200 -0.69 0.22 24.06
C ASN A 200 -2.08 0.79 23.84
N HIS A 201 -2.20 1.93 23.18
CA HIS A 201 -3.51 2.51 22.85
C HIS A 201 -4.42 1.53 22.10
N LYS A 202 -3.85 0.67 21.23
CA LYS A 202 -4.61 -0.33 20.48
C LYS A 202 -4.93 -1.59 21.28
N LEU A 203 -4.20 -1.88 22.35
CA LEU A 203 -4.41 -3.06 23.20
C LEU A 203 -5.41 -2.79 24.34
N ASP A 204 -5.76 -1.53 24.57
CA ASP A 204 -6.73 -1.10 25.61
C ASP A 204 -8.20 -1.11 25.10
N TRP A 205 -8.45 -1.72 23.91
CA TRP A 205 -9.79 -1.94 23.31
C TRP A 205 -10.21 -3.41 23.52
#